data_ea2b07ce559825b6eceec8161d6f30d8
#
_entry.id   ea2b07ce559825b6eceec8161d6f30d8
#
_cell.length_a   1.000
_cell.length_b   1.000
_cell.length_c   1.000
_cell.angle_alpha   90.00
_cell.angle_beta   90.00
_cell.angle_gamma   90.00
#
_symmetry.space_group_name_H-M   'P 1'
#
loop_
_entity.id
_entity.type
_entity.pdbx_description
1 polymer ?
#
loop_
_entity_poly.entity_id
_entity_poly.type
_entity_poly.pdbx_seq_one_letter_code
_entity_poly.pdbx_strand_id
1 'polypeptide(L)'
;VHIAVAGEALAYARALGIDPARAFEVVSSGAAASFMLDDRGRRMVAEAFDEPRSAVDIFVKDLSLVTGAARFPLPIAEAALDRFRAASAAGLGRKDDSAVITTYESYHREDNS
;
A
#
# COMPACT_ATOMS: atom_id res chain seq x y z
N VAL A 1 2.05 3.75 7.39
CA VAL A 1 0.69 4.23 7.12
C VAL A 1 0.59 4.85 5.72
N HIS A 2 1.49 5.77 5.37
CA HIS A 2 1.44 6.46 4.07
C HIS A 2 1.48 5.50 2.88
N ILE A 3 2.23 4.42 2.98
CA ILE A 3 2.33 3.43 1.90
C ILE A 3 1.00 2.69 1.74
N ALA A 4 0.38 2.31 2.84
CA ALA A 4 -0.93 1.64 2.81
C ALA A 4 -2.00 2.56 2.23
N VAL A 5 -1.99 3.84 2.62
CA VAL A 5 -2.94 4.83 2.09
C VAL A 5 -2.74 5.03 0.59
N ALA A 6 -1.48 5.11 0.14
CA ALA A 6 -1.19 5.24 -1.29
C ALA A 6 -1.77 4.04 -2.07
N GLY A 7 -1.59 2.83 -1.56
CA GLY A 7 -2.14 1.63 -2.17
C GLY A 7 -3.67 1.67 -2.23
N GLU A 8 -4.30 2.07 -1.14
CA GLU A 8 -5.76 2.15 -1.08
C GLU A 8 -6.31 3.17 -2.07
N ALA A 9 -5.68 4.35 -2.15
CA ALA A 9 -6.13 5.40 -3.06
C ALA A 9 -6.03 4.95 -4.52
N LEU A 10 -4.92 4.35 -4.91
CA LEU A 10 -4.75 3.88 -6.29
C LEU A 10 -5.65 2.69 -6.61
N ALA A 11 -5.85 1.78 -5.66
CA ALA A 11 -6.78 0.68 -5.83
C ALA A 11 -8.22 1.18 -5.96
N TYR A 12 -8.58 2.20 -5.19
CA TYR A 12 -9.90 2.80 -5.29
C TYR A 12 -10.13 3.46 -6.65
N ALA A 13 -9.14 4.19 -7.13
CA ALA A 13 -9.20 4.79 -8.47
C ALA A 13 -9.44 3.71 -9.54
N ARG A 14 -8.75 2.59 -9.41
CA ARG A 14 -8.90 1.45 -10.30
C ARG A 14 -10.33 0.90 -10.27
N ALA A 15 -10.89 0.79 -9.07
CA ALA A 15 -12.27 0.33 -8.90
C ALA A 15 -13.29 1.26 -9.57
N LEU A 16 -12.96 2.55 -9.69
CA LEU A 16 -13.80 3.53 -10.36
C LEU A 16 -13.57 3.58 -11.88
N GLY A 17 -12.70 2.73 -12.39
CA GLY A 17 -12.38 2.71 -13.82
C GLY A 17 -11.36 3.76 -14.25
N ILE A 18 -10.66 4.38 -13.30
CA ILE A 18 -9.63 5.37 -13.59
C ILE A 18 -8.28 4.66 -13.73
N ASP A 19 -7.55 4.98 -14.78
CA ASP A 19 -6.21 4.44 -14.97
C ASP A 19 -5.32 4.80 -13.76
N PRO A 20 -4.70 3.83 -13.08
CA PRO A 20 -3.86 4.11 -11.92
C PRO A 20 -2.72 5.10 -12.19
N ALA A 21 -2.09 5.05 -13.37
CA ALA A 21 -1.04 6.00 -13.73
C ALA A 21 -1.56 7.43 -13.78
N ARG A 22 -2.77 7.61 -14.31
CA ARG A 22 -3.42 8.92 -14.36
C ARG A 22 -3.78 9.41 -12.97
N ALA A 23 -4.36 8.53 -12.15
CA ALA A 23 -4.70 8.86 -10.78
C ALA A 23 -3.46 9.26 -9.99
N PHE A 24 -2.36 8.53 -10.19
CA PHE A 24 -1.09 8.84 -9.55
C PHE A 24 -0.60 10.24 -9.92
N GLU A 25 -0.64 10.60 -11.20
CA GLU A 25 -0.23 11.95 -11.64
C GLU A 25 -1.03 13.05 -10.96
N VAL A 26 -2.34 12.89 -10.90
CA VAL A 26 -3.23 13.90 -10.32
C VAL A 26 -3.01 14.03 -8.81
N VAL A 27 -3.01 12.91 -8.10
CA VAL A 27 -2.91 12.92 -6.64
C VAL A 27 -1.54 13.41 -6.19
N SER A 28 -0.48 13.00 -6.88
CA SER A 28 0.88 13.39 -6.51
C SER A 28 1.19 14.88 -6.78
N SER A 29 0.36 15.55 -7.58
CA SER A 29 0.53 16.99 -7.83
C SER A 29 -0.29 17.88 -6.90
N GLY A 30 -1.09 17.31 -6.01
CA GLY A 30 -2.01 18.07 -5.16
C GLY A 30 -1.69 17.96 -3.68
N ALA A 31 -2.65 18.38 -2.86
CA ALA A 31 -2.51 18.43 -1.40
C ALA A 31 -2.33 17.06 -0.74
N ALA A 32 -2.74 15.99 -1.42
CA ALA A 32 -2.57 14.63 -0.92
C ALA A 32 -1.17 14.06 -1.20
N ALA A 33 -0.30 14.83 -1.84
CA ALA A 33 1.06 14.38 -2.15
C ALA A 33 1.86 14.09 -0.89
N SER A 34 2.72 13.09 -0.98
CA SER A 34 3.68 12.77 0.07
C SER A 34 4.88 12.11 -0.57
N PHE A 35 5.99 12.08 0.14
CA PHE A 35 7.17 11.37 -0.34
C PHE A 35 6.82 9.90 -0.63
N MET A 36 6.09 9.27 0.28
CA MET A 36 5.74 7.85 0.13
C MET A 36 4.77 7.61 -1.03
N LEU A 37 3.80 8.50 -1.24
CA LEU A 37 2.93 8.40 -2.41
C LEU A 37 3.74 8.51 -3.70
N ASP A 38 4.66 9.49 -3.76
CA ASP A 38 5.46 9.68 -4.97
C ASP A 38 6.35 8.48 -5.25
N ASP A 39 7.09 8.02 -4.26
CA ASP A 39 8.05 6.93 -4.43
C ASP A 39 7.35 5.57 -4.62
N ARG A 40 6.47 5.20 -3.71
CA ARG A 40 5.78 3.91 -3.74
C ARG A 40 4.65 3.85 -4.76
N GLY A 41 4.00 4.97 -5.00
CA GLY A 41 2.95 5.03 -6.02
C GLY A 41 3.48 4.69 -7.42
N ARG A 42 4.68 5.16 -7.75
CA ARG A 42 5.33 4.80 -9.02
C ARG A 42 5.54 3.31 -9.12
N ARG A 43 5.97 2.69 -8.04
CA ARG A 43 6.22 1.24 -8.01
C ARG A 43 4.95 0.44 -8.07
N MET A 44 3.87 0.95 -7.47
CA MET A 44 2.55 0.33 -7.54
C MET A 44 1.99 0.36 -8.96
N VAL A 45 2.10 1.48 -9.63
CA VAL A 45 1.64 1.62 -11.02
C VAL A 45 2.44 0.70 -11.95
N ALA A 46 3.75 0.61 -11.74
CA ALA A 46 4.64 -0.23 -12.54
C ALA A 46 4.62 -1.71 -12.13
N GLU A 47 3.95 -2.04 -11.01
CA GLU A 47 3.97 -3.38 -10.41
C GLU A 47 5.40 -3.89 -10.17
N ALA A 48 6.29 -2.99 -9.74
CA ALA A 48 7.70 -3.28 -9.54
C ALA A 48 7.97 -3.83 -8.13
N PHE A 49 7.45 -5.04 -7.86
CA PHE A 49 7.48 -5.63 -6.52
C PHE A 49 8.65 -6.57 -6.27
N ASP A 50 9.33 -7.02 -7.32
CA ASP A 50 10.32 -8.08 -7.21
C ASP A 50 11.68 -7.63 -6.68
N GLU A 51 12.00 -6.36 -6.78
CA GLU A 51 13.24 -5.79 -6.28
C GLU A 51 12.94 -4.84 -5.13
N PRO A 52 12.81 -5.37 -3.90
CA PRO A 52 12.37 -4.54 -2.79
C PRO A 52 13.45 -3.56 -2.36
N ARG A 53 13.06 -2.31 -2.20
CA ARG A 53 13.84 -1.31 -1.47
C ARG A 53 13.61 -1.47 0.02
N SER A 54 12.39 -1.86 0.37
CA SER A 54 11.99 -2.18 1.72
C SER A 54 10.91 -3.25 1.62
N ALA A 55 11.10 -4.37 2.29
CA ALA A 55 10.17 -5.50 2.18
C ALA A 55 8.91 -5.29 3.02
N VAL A 56 7.80 -5.91 2.59
CA VAL A 56 6.53 -5.91 3.31
C VAL A 56 6.73 -6.28 4.78
N ASP A 57 7.52 -7.32 5.07
CA ASP A 57 7.69 -7.82 6.44
C ASP A 57 8.39 -6.83 7.37
N ILE A 58 9.14 -5.87 6.84
CA ILE A 58 9.73 -4.81 7.66
C ILE A 58 8.61 -3.98 8.31
N PHE A 59 7.57 -3.67 7.56
CA PHE A 59 6.44 -2.90 8.07
C PHE A 59 5.52 -3.71 8.97
N VAL A 60 5.41 -5.01 8.75
CA VAL A 60 4.73 -5.89 9.69
C VAL A 60 5.44 -5.81 11.05
N LYS A 61 6.76 -5.90 11.06
CA LYS A 61 7.55 -5.79 12.27
C LYS A 61 7.42 -4.41 12.93
N ASP A 62 7.65 -3.36 12.14
CA ASP A 62 7.67 -1.99 12.68
C ASP A 62 6.31 -1.58 13.23
N LEU A 63 5.23 -1.85 12.50
CA LEU A 63 3.89 -1.53 12.95
C LEU A 63 3.46 -2.38 14.13
N SER A 64 3.91 -3.63 14.20
CA SER A 64 3.67 -4.49 15.37
C SER A 64 4.33 -3.92 16.61
N LEU A 65 5.55 -3.39 16.48
CA LEU A 65 6.24 -2.74 17.60
C LEU A 65 5.52 -1.48 18.06
N VAL A 66 5.09 -0.65 17.09
CA VAL A 66 4.39 0.60 17.40
C VAL A 66 3.07 0.33 18.10
N THR A 67 2.25 -0.57 17.55
CA THR A 67 0.94 -0.86 18.14
C THR A 67 1.06 -1.62 19.47
N GLY A 68 2.08 -2.46 19.61
CA GLY A 68 2.33 -3.19 20.84
C GLY A 68 2.77 -2.30 21.99
N ALA A 69 3.43 -1.18 21.71
CA ALA A 69 3.88 -0.22 22.73
C ALA A 69 2.87 0.87 23.02
N ALA A 70 1.74 0.89 22.30
CA ALA A 70 0.77 1.96 22.39
C ALA A 70 0.06 1.96 23.76
N ARG A 71 -0.17 3.16 24.29
CA ARG A 71 -0.92 3.37 25.53
C ARG A 71 -2.36 3.80 25.28
N PHE A 72 -2.73 3.95 24.04
CA PHE A 72 -4.10 4.23 23.60
C PHE A 72 -4.28 3.61 22.21
N PRO A 73 -5.52 3.42 21.76
CA PRO A 73 -5.77 2.80 20.46
C PRO A 73 -5.20 3.64 19.32
N LEU A 74 -4.56 2.96 18.36
CA LEU A 74 -4.01 3.58 17.15
C LEU A 74 -4.72 3.00 15.93
N PRO A 75 -5.97 3.40 15.68
CA PRO A 75 -6.79 2.72 14.65
C PRO A 75 -6.22 2.82 13.24
N ILE A 76 -5.58 3.92 12.89
CA ILE A 76 -5.00 4.07 11.56
C ILE A 76 -3.77 3.18 11.41
N ALA A 77 -2.90 3.15 12.41
CA ALA A 77 -1.73 2.27 12.39
C ALA A 77 -2.13 0.80 12.37
N GLU A 78 -3.16 0.44 13.12
CA GLU A 78 -3.67 -0.93 13.15
C GLU A 78 -4.26 -1.36 11.82
N ALA A 79 -5.00 -0.47 11.16
CA ALA A 79 -5.54 -0.73 9.82
C ALA A 79 -4.42 -0.94 8.81
N ALA A 80 -3.37 -0.12 8.86
CA ALA A 80 -2.21 -0.29 7.99
C ALA A 80 -1.50 -1.62 8.27
N LEU A 81 -1.32 -1.97 9.53
CA LEU A 81 -0.71 -3.25 9.92
C LEU A 81 -1.48 -4.42 9.34
N ASP A 82 -2.81 -4.38 9.38
CA ASP A 82 -3.64 -5.44 8.81
C ASP A 82 -3.40 -5.62 7.31
N ARG A 83 -3.18 -4.52 6.58
CA ARG A 83 -2.87 -4.60 5.16
C ARG A 83 -1.51 -5.25 4.90
N PHE A 84 -0.49 -4.87 5.66
CA PHE A 84 0.83 -5.49 5.50
C PHE A 84 0.82 -6.97 5.92
N ARG A 85 0.07 -7.31 6.97
CA ARG A 85 -0.11 -8.71 7.35
C ARG A 85 -0.81 -9.52 6.27
N ALA A 86 -1.81 -8.93 5.62
CA ALA A 86 -2.50 -9.59 4.51
C ALA A 86 -1.53 -9.85 3.35
N ALA A 87 -0.66 -8.90 3.03
CA ALA A 87 0.35 -9.08 2.00
C ALA A 87 1.34 -10.19 2.37
N SER A 88 1.80 -10.20 3.61
CA SER A 88 2.72 -11.24 4.11
C SER A 88 2.07 -12.62 4.04
N ALA A 89 0.82 -12.74 4.47
CA ALA A 89 0.06 -13.99 4.43
C ALA A 89 -0.17 -14.49 3.00
N ALA A 90 -0.19 -13.58 2.03
CA ALA A 90 -0.33 -13.93 0.61
C ALA A 90 1.01 -14.34 -0.03
N GLY A 91 2.07 -14.43 0.76
CA GLY A 91 3.39 -14.83 0.26
C GLY A 91 4.25 -13.68 -0.23
N LEU A 92 3.88 -12.44 0.05
CA LEU A 92 4.57 -11.26 -0.44
C LEU A 92 5.49 -10.60 0.60
N GLY A 93 5.77 -11.31 1.71
CA GLY A 93 6.55 -10.75 2.81
C GLY A 93 7.92 -10.22 2.42
N ARG A 94 8.58 -10.86 1.46
CA ARG A 94 9.90 -10.45 0.97
C ARG A 94 9.85 -9.52 -0.22
N LYS A 95 8.67 -9.27 -0.76
CA LYS A 95 8.51 -8.36 -1.89
C LYS A 95 8.56 -6.91 -1.42
N ASP A 96 8.72 -5.99 -2.38
CA ASP A 96 8.70 -4.57 -2.09
C ASP A 96 7.41 -4.19 -1.34
N ASP A 97 7.52 -3.24 -0.42
CA ASP A 97 6.38 -2.81 0.39
C ASP A 97 5.22 -2.27 -0.44
N SER A 98 5.50 -1.77 -1.64
CA SER A 98 4.46 -1.33 -2.58
C SER A 98 3.51 -2.46 -2.98
N ALA A 99 3.90 -3.73 -2.80
CA ALA A 99 3.05 -4.86 -3.09
C ALA A 99 1.80 -4.91 -2.19
N VAL A 100 1.74 -4.09 -1.15
CA VAL A 100 0.55 -3.98 -0.30
C VAL A 100 -0.71 -3.60 -1.10
N ILE A 101 -0.54 -2.91 -2.24
CA ILE A 101 -1.68 -2.56 -3.10
C ILE A 101 -2.45 -3.79 -3.57
N THR A 102 -1.80 -4.93 -3.69
CA THR A 102 -2.45 -6.16 -4.17
C THR A 102 -3.45 -6.73 -3.17
N THR A 103 -3.43 -6.27 -1.92
CA THR A 103 -4.35 -6.76 -0.88
C THR A 103 -5.73 -6.14 -0.96
N TYR A 104 -5.91 -5.10 -1.75
CA TYR A 104 -7.20 -4.45 -1.89
C TYR A 104 -8.04 -5.19 -2.91
N GLU A 105 -9.32 -5.35 -2.61
CA GLU A 105 -10.24 -6.15 -3.40
C GLU A 105 -10.33 -5.72 -4.87
N SER A 106 -10.33 -4.41 -5.12
CA SER A 106 -10.44 -3.88 -6.47
C SER A 106 -9.28 -4.29 -7.37
N TYR A 107 -8.12 -4.56 -6.81
CA TYR A 107 -6.94 -4.99 -7.56
C TYR A 107 -7.19 -6.34 -8.23
N HIS A 108 -7.83 -7.26 -7.52
CA HIS A 108 -8.10 -8.61 -8.03
C HIS A 108 -9.35 -8.66 -8.90
N ARG A 109 -10.36 -7.84 -8.62
CA ARG A 109 -11.59 -7.80 -9.41
C ARG A 109 -11.35 -7.50 -10.87
N GLU A 110 -10.44 -6.59 -11.15
CA GLU A 110 -10.16 -6.18 -12.51
C GLU A 110 -9.56 -7.30 -13.33
N ASP A 111 -8.80 -8.19 -12.69
CA ASP A 111 -8.19 -9.34 -13.33
C ASP A 111 -9.22 -10.41 -13.70
N ASN A 112 -10.40 -10.37 -13.09
CA ASN A 112 -11.46 -11.35 -13.29
C ASN A 112 -12.55 -10.89 -14.28
N SER A 113 -12.44 -9.71 -14.81
CA SER A 113 -13.45 -9.14 -15.72
C SER A 113 -13.08 -9.25 -17.22
#